data_699e49f2a31f1568a0c04c5ffca7f9be
#
_entry.id   699e49f2a31f1568a0c04c5ffca7f9be
#
_cell.length_a   1.000
_cell.length_b   1.000
_cell.length_c   1.000
_cell.angle_alpha   90.00
_cell.angle_beta   90.00
_cell.angle_gamma   90.00
#
_symmetry.space_group_name_H-M   'P 1'
#
loop_
_entity.id
_entity.type
_entity.pdbx_description
1 polymer ?
#
loop_
_entity_poly.entity_id
_entity_poly.type
_entity_poly.pdbx_seq_one_letter_code
_entity_poly.pdbx_strand_id
1 'polypeptide(L)'
;LRILQALRGTQDILPDNIYKWNHVESVIKELCALYGYSEIRTPMFEDTKLFLRGIGDTTDVVAKEMYTFEDRGGRSITLRPENTAAVVRSYLEHKLYGDQQVHKLFYIGSMFRYDRPQAGRYREFHQFGVEVLGASSPAADAEVINLAYTLFKTLGLKELELHINSIGDYKCLSLIHI
;
A
#
# COMPACT_ATOMS: atom_id res chain seq x y z
N LEU A 1 -33.91 -17.33 -15.06
CA LEU A 1 -32.60 -17.54 -14.45
C LEU A 1 -32.08 -16.18 -14.00
N ARG A 2 -31.87 -15.97 -12.69
CA ARG A 2 -31.27 -14.74 -12.18
C ARG A 2 -29.76 -14.86 -12.40
N ILE A 3 -29.20 -14.04 -13.29
CA ILE A 3 -27.76 -14.00 -13.54
C ILE A 3 -27.08 -13.43 -12.28
N LEU A 4 -26.09 -14.15 -11.74
CA LEU A 4 -25.26 -13.66 -10.65
C LEU A 4 -24.41 -12.48 -11.16
N GLN A 5 -24.29 -11.47 -10.35
CA GLN A 5 -23.51 -10.26 -10.65
C GLN A 5 -22.37 -10.13 -9.65
N ALA A 6 -21.33 -9.39 -10.02
CA ALA A 6 -20.24 -9.02 -9.11
C ALA A 6 -20.80 -8.32 -7.85
N LEU A 7 -20.14 -8.52 -6.73
CA LEU A 7 -20.54 -7.90 -5.47
C LEU A 7 -20.41 -6.38 -5.56
N ARG A 8 -21.30 -5.68 -4.86
CA ARG A 8 -21.23 -4.21 -4.79
C ARG A 8 -19.88 -3.75 -4.22
N GLY A 9 -19.19 -2.92 -4.97
CA GLY A 9 -17.85 -2.41 -4.60
C GLY A 9 -16.70 -3.25 -5.14
N THR A 10 -16.97 -4.25 -5.98
CA THR A 10 -15.99 -4.95 -6.81
C THR A 10 -16.31 -4.74 -8.28
N GLN A 11 -15.33 -4.94 -9.15
CA GLN A 11 -15.52 -4.81 -10.59
C GLN A 11 -14.61 -5.77 -11.35
N ASP A 12 -15.09 -6.25 -12.49
CA ASP A 12 -14.28 -6.98 -13.46
C ASP A 12 -13.48 -5.99 -14.31
N ILE A 13 -12.23 -6.31 -14.58
CA ILE A 13 -11.41 -5.58 -15.56
C ILE A 13 -11.48 -6.35 -16.87
N LEU A 14 -12.34 -5.88 -17.77
CA LEU A 14 -12.61 -6.54 -19.04
C LEU A 14 -11.49 -6.32 -20.08
N PRO A 15 -11.39 -7.18 -21.13
CA PRO A 15 -10.37 -7.07 -22.17
C PRO A 15 -10.22 -5.68 -22.76
N ASP A 16 -11.33 -4.95 -22.92
CA ASP A 16 -11.33 -3.58 -23.49
C ASP A 16 -10.66 -2.52 -22.57
N ASN A 17 -10.37 -2.86 -21.33
CA ASN A 17 -9.76 -1.95 -20.36
C ASN A 17 -8.43 -2.46 -19.79
N ILE A 18 -8.13 -3.77 -19.89
CA ILE A 18 -6.94 -4.37 -19.28
C ILE A 18 -5.63 -3.73 -19.79
N TYR A 19 -5.61 -3.23 -21.02
CA TYR A 19 -4.42 -2.59 -21.58
C TYR A 19 -4.00 -1.34 -20.80
N LYS A 20 -4.94 -0.61 -20.21
CA LYS A 20 -4.67 0.57 -19.36
C LYS A 20 -3.95 0.16 -18.07
N TRP A 21 -4.39 -0.94 -17.47
CA TRP A 21 -3.78 -1.52 -16.28
C TRP A 21 -2.35 -1.99 -16.59
N ASN A 22 -2.20 -2.77 -17.65
CA ASN A 22 -0.89 -3.27 -18.08
C ASN A 22 0.08 -2.11 -18.37
N HIS A 23 -0.38 -1.02 -18.98
CA HIS A 23 0.44 0.16 -19.24
C HIS A 23 0.90 0.81 -17.93
N VAL A 24 -0.01 1.07 -16.99
CA VAL A 24 0.33 1.67 -15.69
C VAL A 24 1.30 0.78 -14.92
N GLU A 25 1.04 -0.53 -14.85
CA GLU A 25 1.93 -1.48 -14.17
C GLU A 25 3.31 -1.56 -14.82
N SER A 26 3.40 -1.50 -16.15
CA SER A 26 4.68 -1.47 -16.87
C SER A 26 5.50 -0.24 -16.49
N VAL A 27 4.88 0.94 -16.53
CA VAL A 27 5.53 2.19 -16.14
C VAL A 27 6.01 2.14 -14.70
N ILE A 28 5.20 1.61 -13.78
CA ILE A 28 5.59 1.44 -12.37
C ILE A 28 6.82 0.54 -12.25
N LYS A 29 6.80 -0.63 -12.89
CA LYS A 29 7.91 -1.61 -12.82
C LYS A 29 9.20 -1.04 -13.40
N GLU A 30 9.12 -0.37 -14.53
CA GLU A 30 10.27 0.28 -15.18
C GLU A 30 10.86 1.37 -14.27
N LEU A 31 10.00 2.22 -13.70
CA LEU A 31 10.44 3.29 -12.82
C LEU A 31 11.04 2.72 -11.52
N CYS A 32 10.41 1.73 -10.91
CA CYS A 32 10.93 1.06 -9.71
C CYS A 32 12.31 0.44 -9.97
N ALA A 33 12.51 -0.19 -11.13
CA ALA A 33 13.81 -0.74 -11.52
C ALA A 33 14.88 0.34 -11.64
N LEU A 34 14.56 1.51 -12.23
CA LEU A 34 15.48 2.65 -12.34
C LEU A 34 15.88 3.21 -10.97
N TYR A 35 14.97 3.19 -9.99
CA TYR A 35 15.23 3.65 -8.63
C TYR A 35 15.83 2.54 -7.73
N GLY A 36 16.04 1.32 -8.27
CA GLY A 36 16.64 0.21 -7.53
C GLY A 36 15.69 -0.50 -6.55
N TYR A 37 14.37 -0.42 -6.79
CA TYR A 37 13.39 -1.17 -6.00
C TYR A 37 13.17 -2.57 -6.57
N SER A 38 13.07 -3.55 -5.68
CA SER A 38 12.75 -4.94 -5.99
C SER A 38 11.27 -5.25 -5.69
N GLU A 39 10.61 -6.01 -6.56
CA GLU A 39 9.22 -6.39 -6.34
C GLU A 39 9.09 -7.38 -5.16
N ILE A 40 8.15 -7.13 -4.27
CA ILE A 40 7.71 -8.06 -3.24
C ILE A 40 6.22 -8.37 -3.39
N ARG A 41 5.85 -9.62 -3.19
CA ARG A 41 4.45 -10.07 -3.14
C ARG A 41 4.19 -10.74 -1.82
N THR A 42 3.18 -10.28 -1.12
CA THR A 42 2.71 -10.86 0.15
C THR A 42 1.35 -11.53 -0.06
N PRO A 43 0.92 -12.43 0.85
CA PRO A 43 -0.41 -13.01 0.80
C PRO A 43 -1.51 -11.94 0.82
N MET A 44 -2.67 -12.26 0.22
CA MET A 44 -3.85 -11.39 0.24
C MET A 44 -4.55 -11.37 1.60
N PHE A 45 -4.29 -12.35 2.45
CA PHE A 45 -4.84 -12.46 3.80
C PHE A 45 -3.74 -12.78 4.79
N GLU A 46 -3.88 -12.25 6.00
CA GLU A 46 -2.92 -12.37 7.09
C GLU A 46 -3.66 -12.61 8.41
N ASP A 47 -2.94 -12.97 9.47
CA ASP A 47 -3.50 -12.96 10.83
C ASP A 47 -4.02 -11.55 11.17
N THR A 48 -5.23 -11.47 11.68
CA THR A 48 -5.88 -10.18 12.02
C THR A 48 -5.03 -9.32 12.94
N LYS A 49 -4.25 -9.93 13.84
CA LYS A 49 -3.35 -9.23 14.78
C LYS A 49 -2.28 -8.40 14.08
N LEU A 50 -1.90 -8.77 12.85
CA LEU A 50 -0.91 -8.01 12.09
C LEU A 50 -1.39 -6.58 11.83
N PHE A 51 -2.64 -6.45 11.43
CA PHE A 51 -3.23 -5.13 11.11
C PHE A 51 -3.63 -4.36 12.38
N LEU A 52 -4.07 -5.04 13.43
CA LEU A 52 -4.42 -4.40 14.71
C LEU A 52 -3.21 -3.76 15.40
N ARG A 53 -2.01 -4.33 15.26
CA ARG A 53 -0.79 -3.78 15.87
C ARG A 53 -0.34 -2.44 15.26
N GLY A 54 -0.61 -2.23 13.97
CA GLY A 54 -0.20 -1.02 13.24
C GLY A 54 -1.12 0.17 13.45
N ILE A 55 -2.28 -0.08 14.00
CA ILE A 55 -3.39 0.88 14.05
C ILE A 55 -3.53 1.38 15.48
N GLY A 56 -2.73 1.62 16.31
CA GLY A 56 -2.91 2.13 17.70
C GLY A 56 -4.39 2.23 18.17
N ASP A 57 -4.65 2.20 19.43
CA ASP A 57 -5.99 2.14 20.06
C ASP A 57 -7.03 3.20 19.63
N THR A 58 -6.68 4.11 18.73
CA THR A 58 -7.49 5.27 18.35
C THR A 58 -8.22 5.15 17.01
N THR A 59 -8.03 4.09 16.25
CA THR A 59 -8.66 3.97 14.92
C THR A 59 -9.70 2.85 14.84
N ASP A 60 -10.79 3.03 15.58
CA ASP A 60 -12.06 2.29 15.43
C ASP A 60 -12.53 2.17 13.97
N VAL A 61 -12.11 3.11 13.12
CA VAL A 61 -12.49 3.21 11.71
C VAL A 61 -11.88 2.09 10.88
N VAL A 62 -10.61 1.76 11.05
CA VAL A 62 -9.95 0.73 10.24
C VAL A 62 -10.38 -0.67 10.64
N ALA A 63 -10.58 -0.93 11.94
CA ALA A 63 -11.10 -2.22 12.40
C ALA A 63 -12.51 -2.51 11.86
N LYS A 64 -13.35 -1.47 11.70
CA LYS A 64 -14.71 -1.60 11.13
C LYS A 64 -14.73 -1.77 9.61
N GLU A 65 -13.67 -1.37 8.92
CA GLU A 65 -13.58 -1.46 7.46
C GLU A 65 -12.83 -2.73 6.99
N MET A 66 -12.31 -3.56 7.89
CA MET A 66 -11.61 -4.78 7.52
C MET A 66 -12.58 -5.92 7.19
N TYR A 67 -12.25 -6.71 6.18
CA TYR A 67 -12.87 -8.00 5.93
C TYR A 67 -12.20 -9.07 6.78
N THR A 68 -12.77 -9.36 7.94
CA THR A 68 -12.24 -10.32 8.91
C THR A 68 -13.19 -11.51 9.05
N PHE A 69 -12.65 -12.72 9.08
CA PHE A 69 -13.40 -13.96 9.22
C PHE A 69 -12.54 -15.04 9.91
N GLU A 70 -13.17 -16.07 10.41
CA GLU A 70 -12.49 -17.24 10.94
C GLU A 70 -12.27 -18.29 9.86
N ASP A 71 -11.07 -18.87 9.80
CA ASP A 71 -10.81 -20.04 8.97
C ASP A 71 -11.36 -21.32 9.64
N ARG A 72 -11.30 -22.45 8.91
CA ARG A 72 -11.75 -23.74 9.46
C ARG A 72 -10.98 -24.21 10.69
N GLY A 73 -9.82 -23.66 10.96
CA GLY A 73 -9.00 -23.94 12.14
C GLY A 73 -9.25 -22.98 13.31
N GLY A 74 -10.26 -22.09 13.21
CA GLY A 74 -10.60 -21.12 14.25
C GLY A 74 -9.62 -19.93 14.33
N ARG A 75 -8.81 -19.69 13.31
CA ARG A 75 -7.89 -18.55 13.27
C ARG A 75 -8.60 -17.34 12.66
N SER A 76 -8.47 -16.19 13.31
CA SER A 76 -8.97 -14.93 12.77
C SER A 76 -8.04 -14.42 11.69
N ILE A 77 -8.53 -14.33 10.47
CA ILE A 77 -7.83 -13.83 9.29
C ILE A 77 -8.53 -12.62 8.70
N THR A 78 -7.74 -11.73 8.13
CA THR A 78 -8.20 -10.48 7.53
C THR A 78 -7.65 -10.35 6.12
N LEU A 79 -8.51 -10.01 5.15
CA LEU A 79 -8.05 -9.56 3.83
C LEU A 79 -7.31 -8.24 4.00
N ARG A 80 -6.12 -8.13 3.42
CA ARG A 80 -5.24 -6.97 3.61
C ARG A 80 -5.91 -5.65 3.20
N PRO A 81 -6.09 -4.69 4.14
CA PRO A 81 -6.63 -3.37 3.85
C PRO A 81 -5.56 -2.40 3.31
N GLU A 82 -4.30 -2.77 3.45
CA GLU A 82 -3.07 -2.11 3.00
C GLU A 82 -1.94 -3.16 2.96
N ASN A 83 -0.76 -2.82 2.48
CA ASN A 83 0.30 -3.83 2.34
C ASN A 83 1.57 -3.54 3.14
N THR A 84 1.73 -2.37 3.71
CA THR A 84 2.91 -1.99 4.50
C THR A 84 3.15 -2.96 5.66
N ALA A 85 2.11 -3.29 6.43
CA ALA A 85 2.21 -4.24 7.54
C ALA A 85 2.68 -5.62 7.09
N ALA A 86 2.17 -6.13 5.96
CA ALA A 86 2.57 -7.43 5.41
C ALA A 86 4.01 -7.41 4.89
N VAL A 87 4.46 -6.30 4.27
CA VAL A 87 5.86 -6.15 3.85
C VAL A 87 6.79 -6.12 5.05
N VAL A 88 6.47 -5.36 6.10
CA VAL A 88 7.25 -5.30 7.34
C VAL A 88 7.29 -6.67 8.02
N ARG A 89 6.17 -7.39 8.11
CA ARG A 89 6.14 -8.77 8.62
C ARG A 89 7.08 -9.67 7.82
N SER A 90 7.02 -9.63 6.49
CA SER A 90 7.89 -10.41 5.61
C SER A 90 9.37 -10.07 5.82
N TYR A 91 9.70 -8.78 5.92
CA TYR A 91 11.04 -8.30 6.20
C TYR A 91 11.61 -8.86 7.51
N LEU A 92 10.79 -8.88 8.57
CA LEU A 92 11.18 -9.42 9.88
C LEU A 92 11.26 -10.95 9.87
N GLU A 93 10.27 -11.64 9.30
CA GLU A 93 10.20 -13.09 9.23
C GLU A 93 11.38 -13.70 8.49
N HIS A 94 11.77 -13.12 7.36
CA HIS A 94 12.90 -13.57 6.55
C HIS A 94 14.24 -12.96 6.98
N LYS A 95 14.27 -12.18 8.08
CA LYS A 95 15.46 -11.57 8.66
C LYS A 95 16.26 -10.72 7.66
N LEU A 96 15.59 -10.04 6.75
CA LEU A 96 16.25 -9.20 5.75
C LEU A 96 17.08 -8.07 6.36
N TYR A 97 16.85 -7.72 7.62
CA TYR A 97 17.64 -6.76 8.38
C TYR A 97 19.05 -7.26 8.74
N GLY A 98 19.33 -8.55 8.53
CA GLY A 98 20.61 -9.18 8.96
C GLY A 98 21.82 -8.78 8.13
N ASP A 99 21.64 -8.28 6.92
CA ASP A 99 22.71 -7.90 6.00
C ASP A 99 23.12 -6.41 6.09
N GLN A 100 22.51 -5.64 6.99
CA GLN A 100 22.74 -4.20 7.19
C GLN A 100 22.57 -3.34 5.92
N GLN A 101 21.85 -3.83 4.92
CA GLN A 101 21.60 -3.11 3.69
C GLN A 101 20.28 -2.35 3.76
N VAL A 102 20.17 -1.31 2.96
CA VAL A 102 18.90 -0.63 2.71
C VAL A 102 18.10 -1.48 1.73
N HIS A 103 16.92 -1.90 2.14
CA HIS A 103 16.00 -2.64 1.29
C HIS A 103 14.96 -1.69 0.70
N LYS A 104 14.92 -1.62 -0.62
CA LYS A 104 13.95 -0.87 -1.39
C LYS A 104 12.99 -1.86 -2.05
N LEU A 105 11.77 -1.91 -1.56
CA LEU A 105 10.76 -2.87 -2.00
C LEU A 105 9.56 -2.13 -2.59
N PHE A 106 8.96 -2.69 -3.65
CA PHE A 106 7.69 -2.20 -4.16
C PHE A 106 6.71 -3.34 -4.34
N TYR A 107 5.44 -3.02 -4.32
CA TYR A 107 4.35 -3.96 -4.57
C TYR A 107 3.25 -3.34 -5.42
N ILE A 108 2.55 -4.19 -6.17
CA ILE A 108 1.30 -3.87 -6.86
C ILE A 108 0.32 -4.99 -6.52
N GLY A 109 -0.90 -4.66 -6.12
CA GLY A 109 -1.91 -5.69 -5.86
C GLY A 109 -3.21 -5.18 -5.30
N SER A 110 -4.19 -6.10 -5.19
CA SER A 110 -5.50 -5.84 -4.63
C SER A 110 -5.44 -5.65 -3.12
N MET A 111 -6.18 -4.65 -2.64
CA MET A 111 -6.46 -4.38 -1.24
C MET A 111 -7.96 -4.39 -1.02
N PHE A 112 -8.41 -4.59 0.22
CA PHE A 112 -9.80 -4.83 0.55
C PHE A 112 -10.24 -3.99 1.74
N ARG A 113 -11.26 -3.13 1.56
CA ARG A 113 -11.87 -2.35 2.64
C ARG A 113 -13.38 -2.38 2.56
N TYR A 114 -14.04 -2.68 3.67
CA TYR A 114 -15.50 -2.65 3.75
C TYR A 114 -15.98 -1.20 3.90
N ASP A 115 -15.81 -0.46 2.82
CA ASP A 115 -16.20 0.93 2.77
C ASP A 115 -17.52 1.14 2.04
N ARG A 116 -18.11 2.34 2.18
CA ARG A 116 -19.29 2.71 1.40
C ARG A 116 -18.87 2.95 -0.05
N PRO A 117 -19.27 2.10 -0.99
CA PRO A 117 -18.87 2.25 -2.38
C PRO A 117 -19.41 3.54 -3.00
N GLN A 118 -18.55 4.29 -3.65
CA GLN A 118 -18.86 5.48 -4.43
C GLN A 118 -17.95 5.57 -5.64
N ALA A 119 -18.12 6.55 -6.51
CA ALA A 119 -17.27 6.74 -7.67
C ALA A 119 -15.79 6.86 -7.25
N GLY A 120 -14.94 5.99 -7.79
CA GLY A 120 -13.52 5.94 -7.47
C GLY A 120 -13.17 5.30 -6.11
N ARG A 121 -14.15 4.81 -5.34
CA ARG A 121 -13.93 4.15 -4.05
C ARG A 121 -14.58 2.78 -4.04
N TYR A 122 -13.78 1.75 -4.21
CA TYR A 122 -14.19 0.36 -4.28
C TYR A 122 -13.86 -0.39 -3.00
N ARG A 123 -14.49 -1.54 -2.80
CA ARG A 123 -14.19 -2.48 -1.70
C ARG A 123 -12.98 -3.35 -2.01
N GLU A 124 -12.80 -3.68 -3.28
CA GLU A 124 -11.55 -4.19 -3.82
C GLU A 124 -10.94 -3.10 -4.70
N PHE A 125 -9.72 -2.70 -4.41
CA PHE A 125 -8.99 -1.68 -5.15
C PHE A 125 -7.52 -2.07 -5.28
N HIS A 126 -6.86 -1.60 -6.32
CA HIS A 126 -5.44 -1.86 -6.52
C HIS A 126 -4.61 -0.75 -5.90
N GLN A 127 -3.52 -1.15 -5.28
CA GLN A 127 -2.56 -0.26 -4.67
C GLN A 127 -1.17 -0.54 -5.22
N PHE A 128 -0.46 0.50 -5.59
CA PHE A 128 0.98 0.51 -5.74
C PHE A 128 1.57 1.15 -4.48
N GLY A 129 2.64 0.58 -3.95
CA GLY A 129 3.36 1.14 -2.82
C GLY A 129 4.84 0.80 -2.88
N VAL A 130 5.64 1.63 -2.21
CA VAL A 130 7.08 1.42 -2.02
C VAL A 130 7.41 1.50 -0.53
N GLU A 131 8.35 0.67 -0.10
CA GLU A 131 8.86 0.65 1.27
C GLU A 131 10.39 0.73 1.23
N VAL A 132 10.96 1.67 1.99
CA VAL A 132 12.41 1.80 2.18
C VAL A 132 12.73 1.44 3.61
N LEU A 133 13.39 0.31 3.82
CA LEU A 133 13.68 -0.23 5.14
C LEU A 133 15.19 -0.20 5.40
N GLY A 134 15.59 0.25 6.59
CA GLY A 134 17.00 0.34 7.00
C GLY A 134 17.70 1.66 6.63
N ALA A 135 17.01 2.62 6.01
CA ALA A 135 17.54 3.95 5.74
C ALA A 135 17.12 4.94 6.83
N SER A 136 18.09 5.71 7.35
CA SER A 136 17.86 6.78 8.33
C SER A 136 18.04 8.20 7.76
N SER A 137 18.41 8.29 6.47
CA SER A 137 18.68 9.57 5.83
C SER A 137 17.40 10.22 5.28
N PRO A 138 17.22 11.54 5.44
CA PRO A 138 16.14 12.29 4.79
C PRO A 138 16.14 12.17 3.26
N ALA A 139 17.24 11.75 2.66
CA ALA A 139 17.35 11.49 1.23
C ALA A 139 16.43 10.34 0.79
N ALA A 140 16.12 9.38 1.68
CA ALA A 140 15.19 8.30 1.39
C ALA A 140 13.75 8.84 1.23
N ASP A 141 13.34 9.77 2.10
CA ASP A 141 12.02 10.41 2.01
C ASP A 141 11.91 11.23 0.72
N ALA A 142 12.96 12.01 0.40
CA ALA A 142 13.02 12.79 -0.83
C ALA A 142 12.97 11.90 -2.09
N GLU A 143 13.62 10.74 -2.07
CA GLU A 143 13.59 9.77 -3.16
C GLU A 143 12.17 9.22 -3.38
N VAL A 144 11.47 8.81 -2.30
CA VAL A 144 10.08 8.31 -2.39
C VAL A 144 9.15 9.37 -2.95
N ILE A 145 9.27 10.62 -2.48
CA ILE A 145 8.49 11.74 -3.01
C ILE A 145 8.78 11.94 -4.50
N ASN A 146 10.06 11.94 -4.88
CA ASN A 146 10.47 12.13 -6.27
C ASN A 146 10.01 10.99 -7.17
N LEU A 147 10.02 9.74 -6.68
CA LEU A 147 9.50 8.58 -7.40
C LEU A 147 8.00 8.75 -7.69
N ALA A 148 7.22 9.13 -6.69
CA ALA A 148 5.78 9.37 -6.87
C ALA A 148 5.51 10.51 -7.87
N TYR A 149 6.21 11.62 -7.75
CA TYR A 149 6.10 12.75 -8.68
C TYR A 149 6.46 12.34 -10.11
N THR A 150 7.57 11.61 -10.27
CA THR A 150 8.05 11.13 -11.57
C THR A 150 7.06 10.15 -12.21
N LEU A 151 6.47 9.25 -11.40
CA LEU A 151 5.44 8.32 -11.86
C LEU A 151 4.25 9.06 -12.47
N PHE A 152 3.69 10.00 -11.73
CA PHE A 152 2.53 10.75 -12.22
C PHE A 152 2.85 11.58 -13.48
N LYS A 153 4.03 12.18 -13.51
CA LYS A 153 4.50 12.91 -14.69
C LYS A 153 4.68 12.02 -15.91
N THR A 154 5.26 10.83 -15.72
CA THR A 154 5.44 9.82 -16.78
C THR A 154 4.10 9.31 -17.32
N LEU A 155 3.10 9.18 -16.45
CA LEU A 155 1.73 8.84 -16.82
C LEU A 155 0.95 10.00 -17.48
N GLY A 156 1.57 11.17 -17.63
CA GLY A 156 1.01 12.29 -18.38
C GLY A 156 0.20 13.30 -17.57
N LEU A 157 0.21 13.21 -16.22
CA LEU A 157 -0.43 14.22 -15.39
C LEU A 157 0.41 15.52 -15.43
N LYS A 158 -0.24 16.66 -15.70
CA LYS A 158 0.45 17.95 -15.94
C LYS A 158 0.39 18.89 -14.74
N GLU A 159 -0.73 18.90 -14.04
CA GLU A 159 -0.98 19.83 -12.91
C GLU A 159 -0.80 19.06 -11.59
N LEU A 160 0.46 18.92 -11.16
CA LEU A 160 0.82 18.23 -9.93
C LEU A 160 1.21 19.25 -8.88
N GLU A 161 0.54 19.24 -7.73
CA GLU A 161 0.92 19.99 -6.54
C GLU A 161 1.50 19.03 -5.50
N LEU A 162 2.65 19.38 -4.95
CA LEU A 162 3.28 18.62 -3.87
C LEU A 162 3.04 19.33 -2.53
N HIS A 163 2.26 18.68 -1.67
CA HIS A 163 2.06 19.12 -0.29
C HIS A 163 2.89 18.24 0.64
N ILE A 164 3.80 18.84 1.40
CA ILE A 164 4.66 18.15 2.35
C ILE A 164 4.20 18.50 3.76
N ASN A 165 4.07 17.46 4.60
CA ASN A 165 3.82 17.62 6.03
C ASN A 165 4.80 16.77 6.82
N SER A 166 5.07 17.12 8.06
CA SER A 166 5.90 16.37 8.98
C SER A 166 5.11 16.03 10.23
N ILE A 167 5.18 14.76 10.63
CA ILE A 167 4.63 14.30 11.91
C ILE A 167 5.83 14.15 12.85
N GLY A 168 5.92 15.03 13.83
CA GLY A 168 6.96 15.02 14.86
C GLY A 168 6.38 14.87 16.26
N ASP A 169 7.23 14.57 17.23
CA ASP A 169 6.88 14.69 18.63
C ASP A 169 6.80 16.16 19.07
N TYR A 170 6.35 16.43 20.31
CA TYR A 170 6.24 17.79 20.83
C TYR A 170 7.56 18.57 20.82
N LYS A 171 8.71 17.89 20.88
CA LYS A 171 10.03 18.53 20.83
C LYS A 171 10.35 18.96 19.40
N CYS A 172 10.05 18.12 18.41
CA CYS A 172 10.22 18.45 17.00
C CYS A 172 9.31 19.63 16.59
N LEU A 173 8.03 19.60 17.04
CA LEU A 173 7.07 20.66 16.74
C LEU A 173 7.44 22.00 17.40
N SER A 174 8.10 22.00 18.56
CA SER A 174 8.56 23.21 19.22
C SER A 174 9.68 23.94 18.47
N LEU A 175 10.43 23.26 17.62
CA LEU A 175 11.50 23.82 16.80
C LEU A 175 11.01 24.51 15.52
N ILE A 176 9.76 24.28 15.13
CA ILE A 176 9.15 24.91 13.94
C ILE A 176 8.71 26.37 14.21
N HIS A 177 8.64 26.76 15.48
CA HIS A 177 8.20 28.08 15.91
C HIS A 177 9.34 29.05 16.32
N ILE A 178 10.57 28.78 15.87
CA ILE A 178 11.72 29.68 16.08
C ILE A 178 11.91 30.55 14.85
#